data_53a4353d7f694da0e85b12b366c8ae2d
#
_entry.id   53a4353d7f694da0e85b12b366c8ae2d
#
_cell.length_a   1.000
_cell.length_b   1.000
_cell.length_c   1.000
_cell.angle_alpha   90.00
_cell.angle_beta   90.00
_cell.angle_gamma   90.00
#
_symmetry.space_group_name_H-M   'P 1'
#
loop_
_entity.id
_entity.type
_entity.pdbx_description
1 polymer ?
#
loop_
_entity_poly.entity_id
_entity_poly.type
_entity_poly.pdbx_seq_one_letter_code
_entity_poly.pdbx_strand_id
1 'polypeptide(L)'
;RVADAATGEVREVLHEHSATQVGDASMPEDLWKVLPATNEVIWWSERDNWTQLYLYDLARGALKTRITSGEGNVTRLVRVDEKARQVWFTMNGHEPGRDPYFQHFYRVGFDGKGLTLLTPDVGNHSVSLSPDGAYFTDTWSTPDTPPVTVLRDAAGKVVLPLEKADISRLLATGWRPPV
;
A
#
# COMPACT_ATOMS: atom_id res chain seq x y z
N ARG A 1 -22.02 5.24 -0.14
CA ARG A 1 -23.11 6.21 0.16
C ARG A 1 -22.66 7.17 1.26
N VAL A 2 -23.22 8.37 1.28
CA VAL A 2 -23.04 9.37 2.37
C VAL A 2 -24.40 9.70 2.93
N ALA A 3 -24.50 9.76 4.25
CA ALA A 3 -25.72 10.18 4.96
C ALA A 3 -25.48 11.53 5.63
N ASP A 4 -26.47 12.42 5.56
CA ASP A 4 -26.51 13.64 6.35
C ASP A 4 -26.98 13.28 7.76
N ALA A 5 -26.15 13.56 8.76
CA ALA A 5 -26.43 13.18 10.16
C ALA A 5 -27.58 14.01 10.78
N ALA A 6 -27.89 15.19 10.23
CA ALA A 6 -28.94 16.06 10.74
C ALA A 6 -30.33 15.74 10.14
N THR A 7 -30.36 15.36 8.85
CA THR A 7 -31.61 15.13 8.11
C THR A 7 -31.90 13.63 7.88
N GLY A 8 -30.90 12.77 7.98
CA GLY A 8 -30.99 11.37 7.62
C GLY A 8 -31.03 11.12 6.10
N GLU A 9 -30.89 12.16 5.27
CA GLU A 9 -30.87 12.01 3.82
C GLU A 9 -29.63 11.20 3.39
N VAL A 10 -29.85 10.20 2.52
CA VAL A 10 -28.80 9.32 1.99
C VAL A 10 -28.65 9.55 0.51
N ARG A 11 -27.44 9.84 0.05
CA ARG A 11 -27.12 9.91 -1.38
C ARG A 11 -26.04 8.91 -1.78
N GLU A 12 -26.09 8.44 -3.00
CA GLU A 12 -25.03 7.65 -3.58
C GLU A 12 -23.86 8.55 -3.99
N VAL A 13 -22.63 8.10 -3.69
CA VAL A 13 -21.39 8.78 -4.06
C VAL A 13 -20.62 7.97 -5.08
N LEU A 14 -20.47 6.69 -4.81
CA LEU A 14 -19.75 5.74 -5.64
C LEU A 14 -20.61 4.50 -5.86
N HIS A 15 -20.57 4.00 -7.07
CA HIS A 15 -21.09 2.70 -7.45
C HIS A 15 -19.99 1.90 -8.15
N GLU A 16 -19.64 0.76 -7.58
CA GLU A 16 -18.66 -0.15 -8.17
C GLU A 16 -19.39 -1.29 -8.87
N HIS A 17 -18.99 -1.56 -10.10
CA HIS A 17 -19.47 -2.70 -10.87
C HIS A 17 -18.30 -3.39 -11.56
N SER A 18 -18.24 -4.70 -11.48
CA SER A 18 -17.27 -5.53 -12.20
C SER A 18 -17.99 -6.66 -12.91
N ALA A 19 -17.48 -7.03 -14.07
CA ALA A 19 -17.99 -8.19 -14.82
C ALA A 19 -17.66 -9.54 -14.15
N THR A 20 -16.69 -9.54 -13.22
CA THR A 20 -16.22 -10.74 -12.51
C THR A 20 -16.55 -10.66 -11.02
N GLN A 21 -15.73 -9.99 -10.24
CA GLN A 21 -15.89 -9.84 -8.80
C GLN A 21 -15.54 -8.42 -8.39
N VAL A 22 -16.30 -7.85 -7.47
CA VAL A 22 -15.90 -6.70 -6.66
C VAL A 22 -15.39 -7.28 -5.34
N GLY A 23 -14.25 -6.85 -4.86
CA GLY A 23 -13.62 -7.37 -3.65
C GLY A 23 -14.59 -7.70 -2.54
N ASP A 24 -14.29 -8.73 -1.80
CA ASP A 24 -15.17 -9.30 -0.78
C ASP A 24 -14.95 -8.68 0.61
N ALA A 25 -15.72 -9.17 1.60
CA ALA A 25 -15.65 -8.73 2.99
C ALA A 25 -14.30 -9.04 3.68
N SER A 26 -13.40 -9.78 3.04
CA SER A 26 -12.04 -10.04 3.52
C SER A 26 -11.04 -8.96 3.13
N MET A 27 -11.48 -7.99 2.31
CA MET A 27 -10.63 -6.84 1.94
C MET A 27 -10.32 -6.01 3.17
N PRO A 28 -9.04 -5.61 3.35
CA PRO A 28 -8.65 -4.78 4.47
C PRO A 28 -9.47 -3.49 4.53
N GLU A 29 -9.98 -3.13 5.70
CA GLU A 29 -10.67 -1.84 5.93
C GLU A 29 -9.80 -0.62 5.58
N ASP A 30 -8.49 -0.85 5.42
CA ASP A 30 -7.47 0.17 5.19
C ASP A 30 -7.30 0.56 3.71
N LEU A 31 -8.16 0.09 2.79
CA LEU A 31 -8.02 0.38 1.35
C LEU A 31 -8.78 1.62 0.86
N TRP A 32 -9.48 2.32 1.74
CA TRP A 32 -10.15 3.58 1.39
C TRP A 32 -9.98 4.61 2.51
N LYS A 33 -10.02 5.89 2.15
CA LYS A 33 -9.86 6.99 3.13
C LYS A 33 -10.67 8.20 2.72
N VAL A 34 -11.58 8.65 3.62
CA VAL A 34 -12.23 9.94 3.49
C VAL A 34 -11.24 11.05 3.87
N LEU A 35 -11.24 12.13 3.10
CA LEU A 35 -10.44 13.33 3.24
C LEU A 35 -11.37 14.50 3.55
N PRO A 36 -11.67 14.77 4.85
CA PRO A 36 -12.68 15.73 5.23
C PRO A 36 -12.35 17.18 4.86
N ALA A 37 -11.07 17.56 4.91
CA ALA A 37 -10.64 18.94 4.63
C ALA A 37 -10.88 19.35 3.17
N THR A 38 -10.85 18.40 2.24
CA THR A 38 -11.04 18.65 0.81
C THR A 38 -12.32 18.04 0.25
N ASN A 39 -13.13 17.39 1.12
CA ASN A 39 -14.36 16.67 0.73
C ASN A 39 -14.12 15.67 -0.40
N GLU A 40 -13.09 14.87 -0.24
CA GLU A 40 -12.66 13.83 -1.19
C GLU A 40 -12.61 12.46 -0.53
N VAL A 41 -12.48 11.42 -1.35
CA VAL A 41 -12.19 10.07 -0.89
C VAL A 41 -11.16 9.41 -1.78
N ILE A 42 -10.16 8.77 -1.17
CA ILE A 42 -9.33 7.78 -1.85
C ILE A 42 -10.11 6.47 -1.81
N TRP A 43 -10.35 5.91 -2.98
CA TRP A 43 -11.08 4.66 -3.17
C TRP A 43 -10.22 3.67 -3.93
N TRP A 44 -10.22 2.41 -3.51
CA TRP A 44 -9.62 1.32 -4.26
C TRP A 44 -10.63 0.73 -5.25
N SER A 45 -10.14 0.19 -6.36
CA SER A 45 -10.99 -0.47 -7.33
C SER A 45 -10.19 -1.46 -8.18
N GLU A 46 -10.80 -2.57 -8.52
CA GLU A 46 -10.26 -3.60 -9.41
C GLU A 46 -10.75 -3.47 -10.86
N ARG A 47 -11.34 -2.31 -11.21
CA ARG A 47 -11.94 -2.06 -12.54
C ARG A 47 -11.00 -2.26 -13.73
N ASP A 48 -9.70 -2.21 -13.49
CA ASP A 48 -8.64 -2.40 -14.48
C ASP A 48 -7.89 -3.75 -14.30
N ASN A 49 -8.53 -4.76 -13.71
CA ASN A 49 -8.03 -6.09 -13.39
C ASN A 49 -6.93 -6.12 -12.30
N TRP A 50 -6.53 -4.98 -11.77
CA TRP A 50 -5.59 -4.82 -10.68
C TRP A 50 -6.19 -3.89 -9.64
N THR A 51 -5.89 -4.11 -8.38
CA THR A 51 -6.34 -3.22 -7.30
C THR A 51 -5.57 -1.91 -7.36
N GLN A 52 -6.25 -0.82 -7.74
CA GLN A 52 -5.68 0.50 -7.91
C GLN A 52 -6.38 1.53 -7.04
N LEU A 53 -5.72 2.66 -6.79
CA LEU A 53 -6.26 3.78 -6.02
C LEU A 53 -6.78 4.89 -6.93
N TYR A 54 -7.93 5.41 -6.55
CA TYR A 54 -8.63 6.49 -7.25
C TYR A 54 -9.05 7.58 -6.28
N LEU A 55 -8.97 8.83 -6.70
CA LEU A 55 -9.45 9.99 -5.94
C LEU A 55 -10.79 10.45 -6.49
N TYR A 56 -11.79 10.58 -5.63
CA TYR A 56 -13.12 11.05 -5.97
C TYR A 56 -13.51 12.31 -5.18
N ASP A 57 -14.31 13.15 -5.80
CA ASP A 57 -15.06 14.23 -5.14
C ASP A 57 -16.28 13.64 -4.43
N LEU A 58 -16.36 13.81 -3.10
CA LEU A 58 -17.47 13.30 -2.30
C LEU A 58 -18.79 14.03 -2.55
N ALA A 59 -18.75 15.31 -2.97
CA ALA A 59 -19.97 16.07 -3.22
C ALA A 59 -20.68 15.61 -4.49
N ARG A 60 -19.91 15.29 -5.53
CA ARG A 60 -20.41 14.97 -6.87
C ARG A 60 -20.33 13.49 -7.23
N GLY A 61 -19.58 12.68 -6.48
CA GLY A 61 -19.27 11.31 -6.86
C GLY A 61 -18.37 11.21 -8.10
N ALA A 62 -17.71 12.31 -8.47
CA ALA A 62 -16.95 12.37 -9.71
C ALA A 62 -15.50 11.90 -9.48
N LEU A 63 -15.01 11.07 -10.40
CA LEU A 63 -13.60 10.69 -10.44
C LEU A 63 -12.75 11.93 -10.74
N LYS A 64 -11.78 12.23 -9.87
CA LYS A 64 -10.80 13.32 -10.04
C LYS A 64 -9.51 12.83 -10.67
N THR A 65 -8.97 11.72 -10.14
CA THR A 65 -7.67 11.23 -10.56
C THR A 65 -7.55 9.73 -10.32
N ARG A 66 -6.91 9.02 -11.22
CA ARG A 66 -6.35 7.70 -10.97
C ARG A 66 -4.98 7.89 -10.31
N ILE A 67 -4.84 7.49 -9.04
CA ILE A 67 -3.61 7.70 -8.24
C ILE A 67 -2.54 6.68 -8.60
N THR A 68 -2.92 5.40 -8.73
CA THR A 68 -2.00 4.33 -9.12
C THR A 68 -2.42 3.70 -10.44
N SER A 69 -1.49 3.08 -11.16
CA SER A 69 -1.75 2.45 -12.46
C SER A 69 -0.69 1.41 -12.80
N GLY A 70 -0.98 0.60 -13.82
CA GLY A 70 -0.10 -0.47 -14.26
C GLY A 70 -0.46 -1.81 -13.63
N GLU A 71 0.42 -2.78 -13.80
CA GLU A 71 0.30 -4.09 -13.17
C GLU A 71 0.60 -4.00 -11.68
N GLY A 72 -0.01 -4.90 -10.90
CA GLY A 72 0.17 -5.00 -9.46
C GLY A 72 -1.04 -4.53 -8.65
N ASN A 73 -1.14 -5.06 -7.45
CA ASN A 73 -2.25 -4.81 -6.53
C ASN A 73 -1.81 -3.96 -5.36
N VAL A 74 -2.47 -2.84 -5.13
CA VAL A 74 -2.39 -2.13 -3.85
C VAL A 74 -3.03 -3.00 -2.79
N THR A 75 -2.27 -3.32 -1.74
CA THR A 75 -2.68 -4.27 -0.71
C THR A 75 -3.03 -3.61 0.61
N ARG A 76 -2.50 -2.41 0.87
CA ARG A 76 -2.80 -1.64 2.10
C ARG A 76 -2.45 -0.16 1.93
N LEU A 77 -3.29 0.74 2.47
CA LEU A 77 -2.91 2.13 2.72
C LEU A 77 -2.15 2.20 4.06
N VAL A 78 -0.91 2.68 4.04
CA VAL A 78 -0.09 2.81 5.24
C VAL A 78 -0.26 4.20 5.87
N ARG A 79 -0.28 5.24 5.04
CA ARG A 79 -0.47 6.63 5.47
C ARG A 79 -1.08 7.45 4.35
N VAL A 80 -1.93 8.38 4.73
CA VAL A 80 -2.45 9.43 3.83
C VAL A 80 -2.14 10.79 4.45
N ASP A 81 -1.41 11.62 3.73
CA ASP A 81 -1.15 13.01 4.10
C ASP A 81 -1.99 13.92 3.18
N GLU A 82 -3.12 14.38 3.72
CA GLU A 82 -4.08 15.21 3.00
C GLU A 82 -3.48 16.58 2.66
N LYS A 83 -2.66 17.14 3.55
CA LYS A 83 -2.02 18.45 3.37
C LYS A 83 -0.92 18.41 2.31
N ALA A 84 -0.05 17.39 2.37
CA ALA A 84 1.00 17.19 1.38
C ALA A 84 0.48 16.55 0.08
N ARG A 85 -0.78 16.09 0.05
CA ARG A 85 -1.39 15.40 -1.09
C ARG A 85 -0.59 14.17 -1.51
N GLN A 86 -0.20 13.35 -0.53
CA GLN A 86 0.58 12.13 -0.75
C GLN A 86 -0.03 10.93 -0.04
N VAL A 87 0.16 9.75 -0.62
CA VAL A 87 -0.24 8.47 -0.06
C VAL A 87 0.94 7.51 -0.03
N TRP A 88 1.09 6.78 1.08
CA TRP A 88 2.02 5.68 1.26
C TRP A 88 1.21 4.38 1.33
N PHE A 89 1.64 3.38 0.59
CA PHE A 89 0.90 2.13 0.46
C PHE A 89 1.83 0.97 0.19
N THR A 90 1.36 -0.25 0.45
CA THR A 90 2.02 -1.46 -0.02
C THR A 90 1.35 -1.95 -1.30
N MET A 91 2.15 -2.56 -2.17
CA MET A 91 1.73 -3.12 -3.45
C MET A 91 2.57 -4.37 -3.75
N ASN A 92 1.97 -5.35 -4.39
CA ASN A 92 2.64 -6.53 -4.91
C ASN A 92 2.42 -6.67 -6.42
N GLY A 93 3.25 -7.49 -7.10
CA GLY A 93 3.12 -7.75 -8.53
C GLY A 93 3.53 -6.60 -9.46
N HIS A 94 4.08 -5.51 -8.93
CA HIS A 94 4.44 -4.32 -9.73
C HIS A 94 5.88 -4.35 -10.23
N GLU A 95 6.80 -4.95 -9.49
CA GLU A 95 8.23 -4.94 -9.82
C GLU A 95 8.59 -6.02 -10.85
N PRO A 96 9.04 -5.66 -12.08
CA PRO A 96 9.37 -6.63 -13.10
C PRO A 96 10.48 -7.59 -12.66
N GLY A 97 10.28 -8.88 -12.95
CA GLY A 97 11.28 -9.92 -12.66
C GLY A 97 11.41 -10.31 -11.19
N ARG A 98 10.56 -9.79 -10.32
CA ARG A 98 10.43 -10.21 -8.92
C ARG A 98 9.26 -11.16 -8.73
N ASP A 99 9.28 -11.89 -7.62
CA ASP A 99 8.12 -12.69 -7.21
C ASP A 99 6.89 -11.79 -7.05
N PRO A 100 5.80 -12.03 -7.79
CA PRO A 100 4.61 -11.17 -7.77
C PRO A 100 3.86 -11.19 -6.43
N TYR A 101 4.17 -12.10 -5.52
CA TYR A 101 3.59 -12.13 -4.18
C TYR A 101 4.34 -11.26 -3.18
N PHE A 102 5.55 -10.80 -3.51
CA PHE A 102 6.32 -9.97 -2.61
C PHE A 102 5.72 -8.56 -2.50
N GLN A 103 5.48 -8.16 -1.28
CA GLN A 103 5.01 -6.82 -0.92
C GLN A 103 6.16 -5.83 -0.95
N HIS A 104 5.94 -4.69 -1.57
CA HIS A 104 6.86 -3.56 -1.54
C HIS A 104 6.14 -2.30 -1.07
N PHE A 105 6.89 -1.35 -0.52
CA PHE A 105 6.37 -0.10 0.02
C PHE A 105 6.64 1.06 -0.93
N TYR A 106 5.61 1.85 -1.18
CA TYR A 106 5.62 2.94 -2.15
C TYR A 106 5.04 4.23 -1.58
N ARG A 107 5.38 5.33 -2.23
CA ARG A 107 4.75 6.64 -2.06
C ARG A 107 4.39 7.21 -3.43
N VAL A 108 3.26 7.94 -3.52
CA VAL A 108 2.82 8.63 -4.73
C VAL A 108 2.01 9.87 -4.36
N GLY A 109 2.00 10.89 -5.25
CA GLY A 109 1.10 12.04 -5.14
C GLY A 109 -0.34 11.67 -5.49
N PHE A 110 -1.33 12.40 -4.96
CA PHE A 110 -2.74 12.20 -5.31
C PHE A 110 -3.04 12.48 -6.79
N ASP A 111 -2.14 13.19 -7.48
CA ASP A 111 -2.21 13.41 -8.93
C ASP A 111 -1.61 12.26 -9.76
N GLY A 112 -1.20 11.18 -9.11
CA GLY A 112 -0.59 10.00 -9.72
C GLY A 112 0.88 10.18 -10.11
N LYS A 113 1.50 11.31 -9.76
CA LYS A 113 2.89 11.59 -10.11
C LYS A 113 3.85 11.26 -8.97
N GLY A 114 5.10 11.00 -9.35
CA GLY A 114 6.17 10.75 -8.39
C GLY A 114 6.06 9.42 -7.65
N LEU A 115 5.51 8.38 -8.30
CA LEU A 115 5.55 7.02 -7.74
C LEU A 115 6.99 6.65 -7.42
N THR A 116 7.25 6.31 -6.18
CA THR A 116 8.58 6.00 -5.65
C THR A 116 8.54 4.69 -4.86
N LEU A 117 9.36 3.73 -5.27
CA LEU A 117 9.64 2.52 -4.52
C LEU A 117 10.55 2.86 -3.33
N LEU A 118 10.10 2.58 -2.11
CA LEU A 118 10.82 2.88 -0.86
C LEU A 118 11.57 1.66 -0.29
N THR A 119 11.25 0.45 -0.76
CA THR A 119 11.87 -0.82 -0.33
C THR A 119 12.43 -1.56 -1.55
N PRO A 120 13.63 -1.17 -2.04
CA PRO A 120 14.17 -1.70 -3.29
C PRO A 120 14.78 -3.09 -3.19
N ASP A 121 15.02 -3.62 -1.97
CA ASP A 121 15.60 -4.95 -1.79
C ASP A 121 14.67 -6.06 -2.28
N VAL A 122 15.24 -7.19 -2.67
CA VAL A 122 14.45 -8.36 -3.13
C VAL A 122 13.93 -9.11 -1.91
N GLY A 123 12.62 -9.21 -1.79
CA GLY A 123 11.96 -9.94 -0.71
C GLY A 123 10.56 -9.43 -0.43
N ASN A 124 9.88 -10.12 0.46
CA ASN A 124 8.59 -9.72 0.96
C ASN A 124 8.78 -8.75 2.14
N HIS A 125 8.33 -7.52 1.99
CA HIS A 125 8.55 -6.43 2.94
C HIS A 125 7.38 -6.24 3.91
N SER A 126 7.71 -5.99 5.17
CA SER A 126 6.79 -5.50 6.20
C SER A 126 7.34 -4.21 6.77
N VAL A 127 6.51 -3.15 6.77
CA VAL A 127 6.94 -1.81 7.15
C VAL A 127 6.11 -1.24 8.29
N SER A 128 6.78 -0.45 9.16
CA SER A 128 6.13 0.36 10.19
C SER A 128 6.67 1.79 10.11
N LEU A 129 5.78 2.73 9.79
CA LEU A 129 6.10 4.14 9.58
C LEU A 129 6.06 4.90 10.92
N SER A 130 7.01 5.80 11.14
CA SER A 130 6.98 6.73 12.28
C SER A 130 5.78 7.69 12.18
N PRO A 131 5.25 8.20 13.29
CA PRO A 131 4.07 9.07 13.27
C PRO A 131 4.24 10.34 12.43
N ASP A 132 5.46 10.88 12.38
CA ASP A 132 5.82 12.06 11.57
C ASP A 132 6.14 11.70 10.12
N GLY A 133 6.33 10.40 9.80
CA GLY A 133 6.69 9.92 8.45
C GLY A 133 8.15 10.16 8.07
N ALA A 134 9.00 10.59 9.01
CA ALA A 134 10.40 10.86 8.73
C ALA A 134 11.24 9.58 8.56
N TYR A 135 10.83 8.50 9.23
CA TYR A 135 11.51 7.21 9.21
C TYR A 135 10.51 6.06 9.16
N PHE A 136 10.99 4.88 8.75
CA PHE A 136 10.24 3.63 8.90
C PHE A 136 11.18 2.45 9.12
N THR A 137 10.71 1.47 9.89
CA THR A 137 11.36 0.17 9.93
C THR A 137 10.90 -0.66 8.75
N ASP A 138 11.84 -1.36 8.14
CA ASP A 138 11.60 -2.27 7.02
C ASP A 138 12.19 -3.63 7.37
N THR A 139 11.35 -4.65 7.40
CA THR A 139 11.76 -6.04 7.58
C THR A 139 11.42 -6.80 6.32
N TRP A 140 12.41 -7.48 5.70
CA TRP A 140 12.15 -8.32 4.55
C TRP A 140 12.82 -9.69 4.65
N SER A 141 12.27 -10.63 3.94
CA SER A 141 12.80 -11.99 3.79
C SER A 141 12.37 -12.58 2.45
N THR A 142 13.05 -13.67 2.07
CA THR A 142 12.63 -14.60 1.03
C THR A 142 12.56 -16.01 1.63
N PRO A 143 12.03 -17.02 0.93
CA PRO A 143 12.04 -18.40 1.45
C PRO A 143 13.44 -18.94 1.82
N ASP A 144 14.49 -18.41 1.19
CA ASP A 144 15.90 -18.82 1.40
C ASP A 144 16.75 -17.76 2.12
N THR A 145 16.23 -16.56 2.31
CA THR A 145 16.92 -15.46 2.99
C THR A 145 16.24 -15.15 4.33
N PRO A 146 16.96 -15.31 5.47
CA PRO A 146 16.44 -14.98 6.79
C PRO A 146 16.02 -13.51 6.89
N PRO A 147 15.07 -13.16 7.78
CA PRO A 147 14.62 -11.78 7.98
C PRO A 147 15.78 -10.83 8.27
N VAL A 148 15.75 -9.70 7.56
CA VAL A 148 16.64 -8.54 7.76
C VAL A 148 15.78 -7.35 8.09
N THR A 149 16.13 -6.61 9.14
CA THR A 149 15.42 -5.40 9.58
C THR A 149 16.37 -4.21 9.55
N VAL A 150 15.91 -3.13 8.95
CA VAL A 150 16.65 -1.85 8.91
C VAL A 150 15.73 -0.69 9.26
N LEU A 151 16.34 0.43 9.64
CA LEU A 151 15.70 1.74 9.67
C LEU A 151 15.97 2.46 8.36
N ARG A 152 14.93 2.99 7.71
CA ARG A 152 15.02 3.83 6.53
C ARG A 152 14.49 5.24 6.79
N ASP A 153 15.02 6.21 6.04
CA ASP A 153 14.46 7.56 5.99
C ASP A 153 13.24 7.63 5.06
N ALA A 154 12.59 8.78 4.99
CA ALA A 154 11.41 9.02 4.15
C ALA A 154 11.65 8.85 2.64
N ALA A 155 12.91 8.81 2.19
CA ALA A 155 13.30 8.54 0.81
C ALA A 155 13.58 7.04 0.53
N GLY A 156 13.47 6.18 1.56
CA GLY A 156 13.76 4.75 1.45
C GLY A 156 15.24 4.39 1.61
N LYS A 157 16.11 5.37 1.91
CA LYS A 157 17.54 5.11 2.14
C LYS A 157 17.75 4.46 3.51
N VAL A 158 18.54 3.40 3.57
CA VAL A 158 18.94 2.77 4.84
C VAL A 158 19.78 3.75 5.67
N VAL A 159 19.30 4.01 6.87
CA VAL A 159 19.97 4.87 7.87
C VAL A 159 20.75 4.01 8.86
N LEU A 160 20.14 2.90 9.28
CA LEU A 160 20.71 2.03 10.31
C LEU A 160 20.29 0.57 10.08
N PRO A 161 21.21 -0.40 10.05
CA PRO A 161 20.86 -1.81 10.20
C PRO A 161 20.43 -2.07 11.65
N LEU A 162 19.32 -2.77 11.84
CA LEU A 162 18.76 -3.07 13.17
C LEU A 162 19.02 -4.52 13.56
N GLU A 163 18.62 -5.47 12.71
CA GLU A 163 18.69 -6.89 13.01
C GLU A 163 18.81 -7.73 11.74
N LYS A 164 19.50 -8.84 11.85
CA LYS A 164 19.51 -9.92 10.86
C LYS A 164 19.37 -11.24 11.59
N ALA A 165 18.35 -12.01 11.27
CA ALA A 165 18.10 -13.28 11.94
C ALA A 165 19.26 -14.26 11.71
N ASP A 166 19.82 -14.80 12.80
CA ASP A 166 20.84 -15.83 12.78
C ASP A 166 20.20 -17.22 12.73
N ILE A 167 20.37 -17.92 11.62
CA ILE A 167 19.91 -19.30 11.42
C ILE A 167 21.02 -20.34 11.48
N SER A 168 22.21 -19.98 11.98
CA SER A 168 23.37 -20.87 12.03
C SER A 168 23.08 -22.18 12.78
N ARG A 169 22.35 -22.10 13.90
CA ARG A 169 21.93 -23.27 14.67
C ARG A 169 20.96 -24.17 13.91
N LEU A 170 20.06 -23.58 13.12
CA LEU A 170 19.14 -24.34 12.24
C LEU A 170 19.92 -25.03 11.12
N LEU A 171 20.84 -24.34 10.47
CA LEU A 171 21.68 -24.93 9.43
C LEU A 171 22.57 -26.06 9.95
N ALA A 172 23.03 -25.96 11.21
CA ALA A 172 23.81 -27.01 11.85
C ALA A 172 23.05 -28.34 12.07
N THR A 173 21.71 -28.31 12.05
CA THR A 173 20.87 -29.53 12.08
C THR A 173 20.80 -30.26 10.74
N GLY A 174 21.39 -29.72 9.68
CA GLY A 174 21.28 -30.24 8.31
C GLY A 174 20.09 -29.70 7.52
N TRP A 175 19.28 -28.82 8.14
CA TRP A 175 18.19 -28.13 7.43
C TRP A 175 18.75 -27.29 6.26
N ARG A 176 17.99 -27.23 5.17
CA ARG A 176 18.26 -26.35 4.01
C ARG A 176 17.01 -25.59 3.66
N PRO A 177 17.12 -24.33 3.16
CA PRO A 177 15.98 -23.60 2.62
C PRO A 177 15.29 -24.40 1.52
N PRO A 178 13.98 -24.23 1.34
CA PRO A 178 13.27 -24.76 0.18
C PRO A 178 13.82 -24.15 -1.11
N VAL A 179 13.84 -24.91 -2.18
CA VAL A 179 14.22 -24.50 -3.55
C VAL A 179 12.96 -24.25 -4.36
#